data_b3039d63004051ebb34582db9a101439
#
_entry.id   b3039d63004051ebb34582db9a101439
#
_cell.length_a   1.000
_cell.length_b   1.000
_cell.length_c   1.000
_cell.angle_alpha   90.00
_cell.angle_beta   90.00
_cell.angle_gamma   90.00
#
_symmetry.space_group_name_H-M   'P 1'
#
loop_
_entity.id
_entity.type
_entity.pdbx_description
1 polymer ?
#
loop_
_entity_poly.entity_id
_entity_poly.type
_entity_poly.pdbx_seq_one_letter_code
_entity_poly.pdbx_strand_id
1 'polypeptide(L)'
;VVKKACRDALQQAHIESSAVAAIAVSAMRFSTVVLGADGKCLLAVDNRDARAAGEYFEVAEKMGPQLLQDTGCWPLPLHASARLLWLKKQQPDRFSQAQTVFGMGEWLTWRLSGVRAIDATLASATGLFHLTEKAWCWQLIDELGLPRAIFPPLIDAGCAVGELTPEAAAHLGMEPGVVVAMGGA
;
A
#
# COMPACT_ATOMS: atom_id res chain seq x y z
N VAL A 1 14.38 -12.45 1.27
CA VAL A 1 13.65 -12.62 2.55
C VAL A 1 12.41 -13.47 2.31
N VAL A 2 11.43 -13.05 1.50
CA VAL A 2 10.13 -13.74 1.28
C VAL A 2 10.33 -15.18 0.83
N LYS A 3 11.12 -15.43 -0.22
CA LYS A 3 11.43 -16.80 -0.69
C LYS A 3 11.92 -17.72 0.43
N LYS A 4 12.82 -17.23 1.28
CA LYS A 4 13.32 -18.03 2.41
C LYS A 4 12.19 -18.34 3.40
N ALA A 5 11.37 -17.34 3.74
CA ALA A 5 10.26 -17.52 4.68
C ALA A 5 9.24 -18.54 4.17
N CYS A 6 8.86 -18.47 2.90
CA CYS A 6 7.95 -19.44 2.28
C CYS A 6 8.53 -20.85 2.32
N ARG A 7 9.79 -21.02 1.90
CA ARG A 7 10.46 -22.33 1.94
C ARG A 7 10.54 -22.90 3.35
N ASP A 8 10.98 -22.08 4.31
CA ASP A 8 11.11 -22.52 5.71
C ASP A 8 9.75 -22.93 6.29
N ALA A 9 8.69 -22.19 5.95
CA ALA A 9 7.32 -22.51 6.38
C ALA A 9 6.84 -23.87 5.80
N LEU A 10 7.05 -24.11 4.49
CA LEU A 10 6.71 -25.37 3.85
C LEU A 10 7.48 -26.56 4.47
N GLN A 11 8.79 -26.37 4.70
CA GLN A 11 9.60 -27.39 5.37
C GLN A 11 9.14 -27.72 6.78
N GLN A 12 8.80 -26.69 7.58
CA GLN A 12 8.29 -26.89 8.94
C GLN A 12 6.92 -27.57 8.97
N ALA A 13 6.08 -27.26 7.98
CA ALA A 13 4.77 -27.87 7.86
C ALA A 13 4.81 -29.27 7.23
N HIS A 14 5.95 -29.70 6.69
CA HIS A 14 6.09 -30.97 5.94
C HIS A 14 5.13 -31.08 4.76
N ILE A 15 4.92 -29.99 4.02
CA ILE A 15 4.04 -29.95 2.84
C ILE A 15 4.84 -29.53 1.59
N GLU A 16 4.39 -30.06 0.44
CA GLU A 16 4.95 -29.68 -0.85
C GLU A 16 4.35 -28.36 -1.35
N SER A 17 5.10 -27.63 -2.19
CA SER A 17 4.63 -26.37 -2.77
C SER A 17 3.34 -26.51 -3.59
N SER A 18 3.12 -27.69 -4.20
CA SER A 18 1.90 -28.01 -4.93
C SER A 18 0.61 -28.08 -4.08
N ALA A 19 0.77 -28.18 -2.76
CA ALA A 19 -0.36 -28.16 -1.82
C ALA A 19 -0.78 -26.74 -1.40
N VAL A 20 -0.04 -25.70 -1.83
CA VAL A 20 -0.36 -24.31 -1.52
C VAL A 20 -1.48 -23.81 -2.42
N ALA A 21 -2.65 -23.57 -1.87
CA ALA A 21 -3.80 -23.04 -2.61
C ALA A 21 -3.78 -21.52 -2.73
N ALA A 22 -3.31 -20.80 -1.70
CA ALA A 22 -3.31 -19.34 -1.69
C ALA A 22 -2.16 -18.78 -0.84
N ILE A 23 -1.81 -17.53 -1.14
CA ILE A 23 -0.87 -16.71 -0.37
C ILE A 23 -1.51 -15.34 -0.10
N ALA A 24 -1.36 -14.84 1.11
CA ALA A 24 -1.75 -13.49 1.49
C ALA A 24 -0.60 -12.78 2.20
N VAL A 25 -0.60 -11.46 2.15
CA VAL A 25 0.43 -10.63 2.78
C VAL A 25 -0.18 -9.82 3.91
N SER A 26 0.39 -9.94 5.10
CA SER A 26 0.17 -9.01 6.21
C SER A 26 1.47 -8.28 6.49
N ALA A 27 1.43 -6.97 6.62
CA ALA A 27 2.62 -6.15 6.84
C ALA A 27 2.33 -4.96 7.75
N MET A 28 3.39 -4.25 8.14
CA MET A 28 3.27 -3.06 8.99
C MET A 28 2.43 -1.98 8.32
N ARG A 29 1.55 -1.37 9.10
CA ARG A 29 0.84 -0.14 8.70
C ARG A 29 1.77 1.07 8.69
N PHE A 30 1.31 2.16 8.08
CA PHE A 30 2.02 3.45 7.99
C PHE A 30 3.35 3.39 7.23
N SER A 31 3.61 2.34 6.48
CA SER A 31 4.64 2.39 5.43
C SER A 31 4.10 3.09 4.18
N THR A 32 4.97 3.71 3.42
CA THR A 32 4.56 4.36 2.15
C THR A 32 5.56 3.99 1.07
N VAL A 33 5.04 3.41 0.00
CA VAL A 33 5.80 3.09 -1.21
C VAL A 33 5.15 3.81 -2.39
N VAL A 34 5.91 4.65 -3.07
CA VAL A 34 5.46 5.33 -4.30
C VAL A 34 6.27 4.79 -5.46
N LEU A 35 5.58 4.30 -6.47
CA LEU A 35 6.21 3.76 -7.68
C LEU A 35 5.89 4.62 -8.88
N GLY A 36 6.86 4.75 -9.77
CA GLY A 36 6.70 5.27 -11.12
C GLY A 36 6.39 4.17 -12.13
N ALA A 37 6.54 4.50 -13.42
CA ALA A 37 6.45 3.53 -14.50
C ALA A 37 7.42 2.36 -14.27
N ASP A 38 7.05 1.19 -14.75
CA ASP A 38 7.83 -0.06 -14.67
C ASP A 38 8.21 -0.47 -13.23
N GLY A 39 7.46 0.03 -12.24
CA GLY A 39 7.72 -0.28 -10.83
C GLY A 39 8.95 0.40 -10.24
N LYS A 40 9.48 1.43 -10.89
CA LYS A 40 10.60 2.23 -10.36
C LYS A 40 10.23 2.84 -9.02
N CYS A 41 11.00 2.55 -7.98
CA CYS A 41 10.78 3.10 -6.64
C CYS A 41 11.13 4.61 -6.60
N LEU A 42 10.14 5.44 -6.31
CA LEU A 42 10.30 6.89 -6.14
C LEU A 42 10.40 7.26 -4.65
N LEU A 43 9.69 6.55 -3.79
CA LEU A 43 9.77 6.66 -2.34
C LEU A 43 9.48 5.30 -1.73
N ALA A 44 10.24 4.90 -0.72
CA ALA A 44 9.92 3.77 0.14
C ALA A 44 10.38 4.10 1.57
N VAL A 45 9.43 4.19 2.48
CA VAL A 45 9.67 4.58 3.87
C VAL A 45 8.86 3.69 4.82
N ASP A 46 9.43 3.39 5.96
CA ASP A 46 8.79 2.61 7.01
C ASP A 46 7.91 3.48 7.93
N ASN A 47 7.33 2.86 8.95
CA ASN A 47 6.45 3.50 9.91
C ASN A 47 7.18 4.31 11.02
N ARG A 48 8.50 4.47 10.93
CA ARG A 48 9.31 5.31 11.84
C ARG A 48 9.79 6.58 11.16
N ASP A 49 9.62 6.66 9.84
CA ASP A 49 10.06 7.81 9.06
C ASP A 49 9.08 8.98 9.21
N ALA A 50 9.49 10.00 9.92
CA ALA A 50 8.73 11.22 10.19
C ALA A 50 9.21 12.43 9.34
N ARG A 51 9.84 12.19 8.17
CA ARG A 51 10.36 13.28 7.30
C ARG A 51 9.32 14.31 6.91
N ALA A 52 8.04 13.92 6.88
CA ALA A 52 6.92 14.78 6.52
C ALA A 52 6.32 15.54 7.72
N ALA A 53 7.09 15.73 8.79
CA ALA A 53 6.60 16.43 9.99
C ALA A 53 6.18 17.88 9.69
N GLY A 54 6.87 18.57 8.78
CA GLY A 54 6.49 19.92 8.35
C GLY A 54 5.15 19.92 7.60
N GLU A 55 5.00 19.03 6.64
CA GLU A 55 3.78 18.88 5.84
C GLU A 55 2.60 18.37 6.67
N TYR A 56 2.88 17.57 7.70
CA TYR A 56 1.85 17.17 8.67
C TYR A 56 1.20 18.39 9.34
N PHE A 57 1.96 19.37 9.81
CA PHE A 57 1.39 20.57 10.43
C PHE A 57 0.52 21.35 9.44
N GLU A 58 0.93 21.45 8.20
CA GLU A 58 0.13 22.09 7.15
C GLU A 58 -1.19 21.35 6.90
N VAL A 59 -1.15 20.02 6.80
CA VAL A 59 -2.36 19.21 6.64
C VAL A 59 -3.26 19.33 7.87
N ALA A 60 -2.70 19.27 9.07
CA ALA A 60 -3.45 19.39 10.32
C ALA A 60 -4.12 20.76 10.49
N GLU A 61 -3.42 21.83 10.14
CA GLU A 61 -3.95 23.19 10.23
C GLU A 61 -5.07 23.44 9.22
N LYS A 62 -4.89 23.01 7.97
CA LYS A 62 -5.83 23.30 6.89
C LYS A 62 -7.07 22.42 6.93
N MET A 63 -6.91 21.14 7.22
CA MET A 63 -7.98 20.15 7.06
C MET A 63 -8.11 19.12 8.20
N GLY A 64 -7.40 19.31 9.31
CA GLY A 64 -7.41 18.37 10.44
C GLY A 64 -8.81 18.01 10.93
N PRO A 65 -9.71 18.98 11.21
CA PRO A 65 -11.07 18.69 11.63
C PRO A 65 -11.87 17.88 10.60
N GLN A 66 -11.75 18.22 9.30
CA GLN A 66 -12.43 17.48 8.23
C GLN A 66 -11.88 16.06 8.08
N LEU A 67 -10.56 15.91 8.13
CA LEU A 67 -9.92 14.59 8.12
C LEU A 67 -10.39 13.72 9.29
N LEU A 68 -10.46 14.27 10.49
CA LEU A 68 -10.97 13.53 11.65
C LEU A 68 -12.42 13.09 11.45
N GLN A 69 -13.26 13.96 10.90
CA GLN A 69 -14.66 13.65 10.63
C GLN A 69 -14.81 12.54 9.59
N ASP A 70 -14.08 12.60 8.48
CA ASP A 70 -14.25 11.70 7.34
C ASP A 70 -13.51 10.39 7.53
N THR A 71 -12.28 10.44 8.11
CA THR A 71 -11.39 9.28 8.22
C THR A 71 -11.34 8.65 9.62
N GLY A 72 -11.89 9.33 10.63
CA GLY A 72 -11.79 8.94 12.04
C GLY A 72 -10.38 9.10 12.63
N CYS A 73 -9.45 9.67 11.89
CA CYS A 73 -8.07 9.84 12.30
C CYS A 73 -7.62 11.29 12.19
N TRP A 74 -7.02 11.82 13.28
CA TRP A 74 -6.27 13.05 13.18
C TRP A 74 -5.05 12.85 12.28
N PRO A 75 -4.65 13.82 11.45
CA PRO A 75 -3.43 13.70 10.64
C PRO A 75 -2.21 13.28 11.47
N LEU A 76 -1.36 12.48 10.88
CA LEU A 76 -0.08 12.07 11.47
C LEU A 76 1.04 12.26 10.45
N PRO A 77 2.28 12.55 10.88
CA PRO A 77 3.43 12.65 9.97
C PRO A 77 3.76 11.34 9.26
N LEU A 78 3.20 10.23 9.76
CA LEU A 78 3.35 8.89 9.20
C LEU A 78 2.32 8.56 8.12
N HIS A 79 1.24 9.33 8.00
CA HIS A 79 0.23 9.12 6.99
C HIS A 79 0.78 9.38 5.59
N ALA A 80 0.30 8.62 4.61
CA ALA A 80 0.69 8.81 3.22
C ALA A 80 0.30 10.20 2.72
N SER A 81 -0.77 10.82 3.23
CA SER A 81 -1.17 12.20 2.93
C SER A 81 -0.04 13.20 3.13
N ALA A 82 0.59 13.21 4.30
CA ALA A 82 1.73 14.09 4.62
C ALA A 82 2.97 13.73 3.77
N ARG A 83 3.27 12.43 3.63
CA ARG A 83 4.45 11.97 2.88
C ARG A 83 4.36 12.23 1.38
N LEU A 84 3.18 12.13 0.79
CA LEU A 84 2.94 12.49 -0.61
C LEU A 84 3.07 14.00 -0.82
N LEU A 85 2.58 14.80 0.12
CA LEU A 85 2.75 16.24 0.10
C LEU A 85 4.24 16.62 0.23
N TRP A 86 4.97 15.95 1.12
CA TRP A 86 6.42 16.09 1.24
C TRP A 86 7.13 15.75 -0.07
N LEU A 87 6.83 14.60 -0.68
CA LEU A 87 7.44 14.20 -1.93
C LEU A 87 7.15 15.22 -3.05
N LYS A 88 5.90 15.70 -3.12
CA LYS A 88 5.48 16.72 -4.09
C LYS A 88 6.25 18.03 -3.95
N LYS A 89 6.51 18.48 -2.71
CA LYS A 89 7.19 19.75 -2.43
C LYS A 89 8.70 19.64 -2.52
N GLN A 90 9.28 18.59 -1.96
CA GLN A 90 10.72 18.46 -1.83
C GLN A 90 11.38 17.80 -3.05
N GLN A 91 10.62 16.99 -3.79
CA GLN A 91 11.10 16.24 -4.94
C GLN A 91 10.06 16.24 -6.08
N PRO A 92 9.69 17.43 -6.63
CA PRO A 92 8.61 17.55 -7.61
C PRO A 92 8.85 16.73 -8.89
N ASP A 93 10.09 16.64 -9.37
CA ASP A 93 10.44 15.85 -10.55
C ASP A 93 10.24 14.34 -10.32
N ARG A 94 10.43 13.87 -9.10
CA ARG A 94 10.11 12.49 -8.74
C ARG A 94 8.61 12.30 -8.59
N PHE A 95 7.94 13.22 -7.91
CA PHE A 95 6.50 13.15 -7.70
C PHE A 95 5.72 13.14 -9.01
N SER A 96 6.16 13.92 -10.02
CA SER A 96 5.52 13.95 -11.35
C SER A 96 5.53 12.59 -12.08
N GLN A 97 6.42 11.67 -11.69
CA GLN A 97 6.53 10.34 -12.24
C GLN A 97 5.67 9.30 -11.48
N ALA A 98 4.98 9.70 -10.40
CA ALA A 98 4.21 8.78 -9.57
C ALA A 98 3.04 8.15 -10.36
N GLN A 99 2.95 6.83 -10.31
CA GLN A 99 1.92 6.01 -10.96
C GLN A 99 1.05 5.28 -9.95
N THR A 100 1.59 5.00 -8.75
CA THR A 100 0.82 4.37 -7.69
C THR A 100 1.44 4.60 -6.33
N VAL A 101 0.58 4.61 -5.30
CA VAL A 101 0.97 4.62 -3.89
C VAL A 101 0.46 3.36 -3.21
N PHE A 102 1.33 2.75 -2.41
CA PHE A 102 1.06 1.54 -1.63
C PHE A 102 1.57 1.69 -0.19
N GLY A 103 1.10 0.83 0.71
CA GLY A 103 1.88 0.38 1.85
C GLY A 103 2.80 -0.79 1.47
N MET A 104 3.53 -1.33 2.43
CA MET A 104 4.44 -2.47 2.20
C MET A 104 3.68 -3.75 1.82
N GLY A 105 2.49 -3.97 2.43
CA GLY A 105 1.67 -5.15 2.15
C GLY A 105 1.18 -5.19 0.71
N GLU A 106 0.60 -4.07 0.26
CA GLU A 106 0.08 -3.96 -1.10
C GLU A 106 1.18 -3.96 -2.15
N TRP A 107 2.33 -3.33 -1.84
CA TRP A 107 3.49 -3.42 -2.71
C TRP A 107 3.92 -4.87 -2.93
N LEU A 108 3.97 -5.67 -1.86
CA LEU A 108 4.31 -7.08 -1.98
C LEU A 108 3.21 -7.87 -2.69
N THR A 109 1.94 -7.62 -2.39
CA THR A 109 0.79 -8.22 -3.08
C THR A 109 0.85 -7.93 -4.59
N TRP A 110 1.15 -6.67 -4.97
CA TRP A 110 1.38 -6.30 -6.36
C TRP A 110 2.57 -7.04 -6.98
N ARG A 111 3.69 -7.17 -6.25
CA ARG A 111 4.87 -7.93 -6.73
C ARG A 111 4.56 -9.40 -6.97
N LEU A 112 3.60 -9.96 -6.24
CA LEU A 112 3.19 -11.36 -6.38
C LEU A 112 2.18 -11.55 -7.51
N SER A 113 1.20 -10.66 -7.65
CA SER A 113 0.06 -10.81 -8.56
C SER A 113 0.11 -9.96 -9.82
N GLY A 114 0.92 -8.89 -9.83
CA GLY A 114 0.88 -7.85 -10.86
C GLY A 114 -0.32 -6.90 -10.76
N VAL A 115 -1.25 -7.13 -9.83
CA VAL A 115 -2.48 -6.34 -9.69
C VAL A 115 -2.32 -5.26 -8.64
N ARG A 116 -2.68 -4.02 -9.00
CA ARG A 116 -2.68 -2.87 -8.07
C ARG A 116 -4.01 -2.83 -7.32
N ALA A 117 -3.96 -3.04 -6.03
CA ALA A 117 -5.13 -3.00 -5.15
C ALA A 117 -4.69 -2.67 -3.71
N ILE A 118 -5.63 -2.24 -2.89
CA ILE A 118 -5.46 -1.97 -1.46
C ILE A 118 -6.75 -2.35 -0.72
N ASP A 119 -6.64 -2.86 0.49
CA ASP A 119 -7.79 -3.08 1.35
C ASP A 119 -8.13 -1.85 2.21
N ALA A 120 -9.35 -1.83 2.76
CA ALA A 120 -9.85 -0.72 3.56
C ALA A 120 -9.00 -0.46 4.83
N THR A 121 -8.43 -1.51 5.46
CA THR A 121 -7.65 -1.36 6.70
C THR A 121 -6.32 -0.66 6.45
N LEU A 122 -5.68 -0.96 5.33
CA LEU A 122 -4.44 -0.31 4.91
C LEU A 122 -4.71 1.05 4.25
N ALA A 123 -5.82 1.19 3.49
CA ALA A 123 -6.25 2.48 2.96
C ALA A 123 -6.53 3.50 4.09
N SER A 124 -7.12 3.07 5.21
CA SER A 124 -7.34 3.93 6.37
C SER A 124 -6.03 4.46 6.98
N ALA A 125 -4.95 3.67 6.94
CA ALA A 125 -3.63 4.09 7.41
C ALA A 125 -2.97 5.17 6.53
N THR A 126 -3.55 5.49 5.37
CA THR A 126 -3.08 6.60 4.53
C THR A 126 -3.50 7.96 5.06
N GLY A 127 -4.55 8.02 5.90
CA GLY A 127 -5.23 9.24 6.31
C GLY A 127 -6.08 9.87 5.21
N LEU A 128 -6.47 9.09 4.18
CA LEU A 128 -7.26 9.56 3.02
C LEU A 128 -8.41 8.61 2.65
N PHE A 129 -8.80 7.72 3.56
CA PHE A 129 -9.90 6.78 3.37
C PHE A 129 -11.12 7.21 4.18
N HIS A 130 -12.27 7.38 3.53
CA HIS A 130 -13.51 7.76 4.15
C HIS A 130 -14.20 6.56 4.80
N LEU A 131 -14.32 6.58 6.13
CA LEU A 131 -14.79 5.42 6.91
C LEU A 131 -16.22 5.02 6.60
N THR A 132 -17.11 5.99 6.49
CA THR A 132 -18.55 5.74 6.28
C THR A 132 -18.85 5.34 4.83
N GLU A 133 -18.25 6.04 3.87
CA GLU A 133 -18.43 5.77 2.44
C GLU A 133 -17.64 4.56 1.95
N LYS A 134 -16.66 4.09 2.74
CA LYS A 134 -15.72 3.02 2.39
C LYS A 134 -15.02 3.27 1.04
N ALA A 135 -14.58 4.49 0.84
CA ALA A 135 -13.99 4.97 -0.40
C ALA A 135 -12.79 5.89 -0.11
N TRP A 136 -12.05 6.26 -1.14
CA TRP A 136 -11.08 7.33 -1.04
C TRP A 136 -11.76 8.68 -0.78
N CYS A 137 -11.21 9.50 0.12
CA CYS A 137 -11.63 10.88 0.35
C CYS A 137 -11.19 11.77 -0.82
N TRP A 138 -11.88 11.65 -1.96
CA TRP A 138 -11.47 12.35 -3.18
C TRP A 138 -11.40 13.86 -3.01
N GLN A 139 -12.31 14.44 -2.21
CA GLN A 139 -12.27 15.87 -1.91
C GLN A 139 -10.93 16.25 -1.24
N LEU A 140 -10.52 15.52 -0.20
CA LEU A 140 -9.26 15.80 0.51
C LEU A 140 -8.04 15.55 -0.36
N ILE A 141 -8.09 14.52 -1.21
CA ILE A 141 -7.03 14.21 -2.18
C ILE A 141 -6.86 15.37 -3.16
N ASP A 142 -7.96 15.93 -3.66
CA ASP A 142 -7.95 17.07 -4.58
C ASP A 142 -7.46 18.36 -3.89
N GLU A 143 -7.89 18.62 -2.65
CA GLU A 143 -7.44 19.78 -1.86
C GLU A 143 -5.94 19.75 -1.56
N LEU A 144 -5.36 18.56 -1.40
CA LEU A 144 -3.90 18.37 -1.31
C LEU A 144 -3.22 18.47 -2.70
N GLY A 145 -4.02 18.55 -3.76
CA GLY A 145 -3.55 18.56 -5.14
C GLY A 145 -2.78 17.30 -5.50
N LEU A 146 -3.24 16.15 -5.00
CA LEU A 146 -2.69 14.83 -5.31
C LEU A 146 -3.45 14.23 -6.50
N PRO A 147 -2.77 13.60 -7.46
CA PRO A 147 -3.45 13.01 -8.61
C PRO A 147 -4.24 11.77 -8.19
N ARG A 148 -5.54 11.73 -8.48
CA ARG A 148 -6.41 10.58 -8.15
C ARG A 148 -5.90 9.26 -8.73
N ALA A 149 -5.26 9.32 -9.91
CA ALA A 149 -4.77 8.15 -10.63
C ALA A 149 -3.70 7.31 -9.89
N ILE A 150 -3.02 7.89 -8.90
CA ILE A 150 -2.01 7.15 -8.13
C ILE A 150 -2.62 6.27 -7.02
N PHE A 151 -3.89 6.47 -6.68
CA PHE A 151 -4.56 5.71 -5.64
C PHE A 151 -5.15 4.42 -6.23
N PRO A 152 -4.74 3.24 -5.72
CA PRO A 152 -5.20 1.97 -6.27
C PRO A 152 -6.68 1.72 -5.95
N PRO A 153 -7.37 0.84 -6.72
CA PRO A 153 -8.72 0.42 -6.40
C PRO A 153 -8.77 -0.34 -5.06
N LEU A 154 -9.90 -0.20 -4.37
CA LEU A 154 -10.16 -0.89 -3.11
C LEU A 154 -10.66 -2.31 -3.38
N ILE A 155 -10.13 -3.28 -2.64
CA ILE A 155 -10.57 -4.67 -2.63
C ILE A 155 -10.70 -5.12 -1.17
N ASP A 156 -11.74 -5.86 -0.84
CA ASP A 156 -11.93 -6.36 0.52
C ASP A 156 -10.83 -7.36 0.91
N ALA A 157 -10.39 -7.28 2.17
CA ALA A 157 -9.46 -8.26 2.73
C ALA A 157 -10.04 -9.67 2.65
N GLY A 158 -9.22 -10.64 2.28
CA GLY A 158 -9.62 -12.03 2.05
C GLY A 158 -10.09 -12.34 0.63
N CYS A 159 -10.40 -11.32 -0.19
CA CYS A 159 -10.74 -11.54 -1.59
C CYS A 159 -9.52 -11.86 -2.45
N ALA A 160 -9.72 -12.66 -3.49
CA ALA A 160 -8.69 -12.94 -4.47
C ALA A 160 -8.36 -11.65 -5.26
N VAL A 161 -7.07 -11.34 -5.35
CA VAL A 161 -6.54 -10.23 -6.16
C VAL A 161 -6.16 -10.75 -7.57
N GLY A 162 -5.68 -11.98 -7.62
CA GLY A 162 -5.22 -12.64 -8.84
C GLY A 162 -4.47 -13.91 -8.48
N GLU A 163 -3.60 -14.36 -9.36
CA GLU A 163 -2.72 -15.51 -9.15
C GLU A 163 -1.25 -15.05 -9.12
N LEU A 164 -0.36 -15.88 -8.61
CA LEU A 164 1.07 -15.62 -8.71
C LEU A 164 1.45 -15.44 -10.18
N THR A 165 2.17 -14.35 -10.46
CA THR A 165 2.79 -14.21 -11.78
C THR A 165 3.80 -15.34 -12.00
N PRO A 166 4.09 -15.74 -13.26
CA PRO A 166 5.10 -16.75 -13.53
C PRO A 166 6.46 -16.42 -12.91
N GLU A 167 6.85 -15.14 -12.89
CA GLU A 167 8.08 -14.68 -12.27
C GLU A 167 8.04 -14.87 -10.73
N ALA A 168 6.93 -14.51 -10.09
CA ALA A 168 6.77 -14.66 -8.65
C ALA A 168 6.74 -16.14 -8.24
N ALA A 169 6.00 -16.99 -8.97
CA ALA A 169 5.95 -18.42 -8.74
C ALA A 169 7.34 -19.06 -8.84
N ALA A 170 8.07 -18.81 -9.91
CA ALA A 170 9.45 -19.30 -10.09
C ALA A 170 10.39 -18.78 -8.99
N HIS A 171 10.27 -17.49 -8.61
CA HIS A 171 11.09 -16.91 -7.55
C HIS A 171 10.82 -17.57 -6.18
N LEU A 172 9.58 -17.86 -5.85
CA LEU A 172 9.19 -18.48 -4.58
C LEU A 172 9.39 -19.99 -4.56
N GLY A 173 9.50 -20.64 -5.72
CA GLY A 173 9.51 -22.09 -5.87
C GLY A 173 8.12 -22.68 -5.63
N MET A 174 7.07 -21.97 -6.09
CA MET A 174 5.67 -22.38 -6.01
C MET A 174 5.13 -22.72 -7.38
N GLU A 175 4.00 -23.42 -7.40
CA GLU A 175 3.31 -23.76 -8.64
C GLU A 175 2.56 -22.53 -9.21
N PRO A 176 2.38 -22.46 -10.53
CA PRO A 176 1.45 -21.52 -11.16
C PRO A 176 0.00 -21.77 -10.67
N GLY A 177 -0.82 -20.71 -10.63
CA GLY A 177 -2.22 -20.81 -10.21
C GLY A 177 -2.46 -20.67 -8.69
N VAL A 178 -1.42 -20.50 -7.89
CA VAL A 178 -1.59 -20.14 -6.47
C VAL A 178 -2.26 -18.79 -6.39
N VAL A 179 -3.42 -18.73 -5.73
CA VAL A 179 -4.20 -17.51 -5.56
C VAL A 179 -3.45 -16.52 -4.67
N VAL A 180 -3.38 -15.27 -5.10
CA VAL A 180 -2.93 -14.16 -4.25
C VAL A 180 -4.17 -13.48 -3.68
N ALA A 181 -4.36 -13.60 -2.38
CA ALA A 181 -5.47 -12.95 -1.67
C ALA A 181 -5.02 -11.61 -1.08
N MET A 182 -5.95 -10.65 -1.01
CA MET A 182 -5.72 -9.40 -0.32
C MET A 182 -5.58 -9.67 1.18
N GLY A 183 -4.45 -9.33 1.74
CA GLY A 183 -4.27 -9.32 3.19
C GLY A 183 -4.85 -8.04 3.80
N GLY A 184 -5.03 -8.05 5.11
CA GLY A 184 -5.36 -6.88 5.90
C GLY A 184 -4.19 -6.46 6.81
N ALA A 185 -4.36 -5.36 7.54
CA ALA A 185 -3.40 -4.88 8.55
C ALA A 185 -3.72 -5.42 9.94
#